data_2a7558728e084f94d87c089a26c35719
#
_entry.id   2a7558728e084f94d87c089a26c35719
#
_cell.length_a   1.000
_cell.length_b   1.000
_cell.length_c   1.000
_cell.angle_alpha   90.00
_cell.angle_beta   90.00
_cell.angle_gamma   90.00
#
_symmetry.space_group_name_H-M   'P 1'
#
loop_
_entity.id
_entity.type
_entity.pdbx_description
1 polymer ?
#
loop_
_entity_poly.entity_id
_entity_poly.type
_entity_poly.pdbx_seq_one_letter_code
_entity_poly.pdbx_strand_id
1 'polypeptide(L)'
;MNILFVHQNFPGQFKHLAPALVRQGHDVAAMTLRHTGADRWEGVRLFPYGVRRGSTANVHPWVSDFETKAIRGEACFRKALEMRAAGFTPDVIVAHHGWGENLFLKDVWPQARMGIYCEFFYRASGADVGFDPEFAARDPEGEACRLRLKNLNNLLHFGLANGGISPTQWQASTFPEPFRSSITVVHDGIDTDLIAPQPDVTLTLKGRLALSRRDEVITFVNRNLEPYRGYHVFMRALSEILRRRPNARVLIVGGNDVSYGAPPSEERYGSTRWRDVLSEEVRPRIPEADWARVHFLGNIPYQQFVPLLQLSTVHVYLTYPFVLSWSLLEAMSAGCAIVASDTAPLREAIRHDETGRLVDFFDVPGLADAVCRLLESPEDRERLGRNARLFAQRSYDLKSVCLPRQIDWIRTLAA
;
A
#
# COMPACT_ATOMS: atom_id res chain seq x y z
N MET A 1 -6.98 29.47 -4.30
CA MET A 1 -7.42 28.52 -5.35
C MET A 1 -8.49 27.62 -4.78
N ASN A 2 -9.41 27.19 -5.63
CA ASN A 2 -10.39 26.17 -5.32
C ASN A 2 -9.82 24.81 -5.76
N ILE A 3 -9.59 23.88 -4.84
CA ILE A 3 -8.95 22.59 -5.12
C ILE A 3 -9.93 21.48 -4.80
N LEU A 4 -10.17 20.58 -5.76
CA LEU A 4 -11.04 19.43 -5.59
C LEU A 4 -10.20 18.14 -5.55
N PHE A 5 -10.22 17.44 -4.42
CA PHE A 5 -9.72 16.07 -4.32
C PHE A 5 -10.80 15.04 -4.66
N VAL A 6 -10.43 13.97 -5.34
CA VAL A 6 -11.34 12.89 -5.70
C VAL A 6 -10.73 11.56 -5.30
N HIS A 7 -11.38 10.91 -4.32
CA HIS A 7 -10.90 9.64 -3.78
C HIS A 7 -12.04 8.88 -3.09
N GLN A 8 -12.34 7.63 -3.51
CA GLN A 8 -13.47 6.86 -2.96
C GLN A 8 -13.44 6.75 -1.43
N ASN A 9 -12.26 6.60 -0.85
CA ASN A 9 -12.04 6.46 0.59
C ASN A 9 -11.31 7.69 1.15
N PHE A 10 -11.66 8.91 0.71
CA PHE A 10 -11.02 10.12 1.21
C PHE A 10 -10.90 10.07 2.76
N PRO A 11 -9.74 10.47 3.34
CA PRO A 11 -8.62 11.16 2.72
C PRO A 11 -7.62 10.29 1.93
N GLY A 12 -7.56 8.96 2.17
CA GLY A 12 -6.61 8.08 1.49
C GLY A 12 -5.18 8.63 1.47
N GLN A 13 -4.58 8.69 0.29
CA GLN A 13 -3.23 9.24 0.06
C GLN A 13 -3.13 10.74 0.31
N PHE A 14 -4.24 11.45 0.30
CA PHE A 14 -4.28 12.91 0.46
C PHE A 14 -4.40 13.39 1.93
N LYS A 15 -4.27 12.48 2.90
CA LYS A 15 -4.47 12.76 4.34
C LYS A 15 -3.58 13.88 4.90
N HIS A 16 -2.46 14.15 4.28
CA HIS A 16 -1.53 15.21 4.70
C HIS A 16 -1.59 16.42 3.77
N LEU A 17 -1.70 16.19 2.46
CA LEU A 17 -1.70 17.23 1.45
C LEU A 17 -2.95 18.12 1.53
N ALA A 18 -4.14 17.53 1.62
CA ALA A 18 -5.38 18.29 1.60
C ALA A 18 -5.49 19.26 2.80
N PRO A 19 -5.25 18.84 4.07
CA PRO A 19 -5.25 19.79 5.19
C PRO A 19 -4.11 20.83 5.13
N ALA A 20 -2.96 20.48 4.55
CA ALA A 20 -1.87 21.45 4.39
C ALA A 20 -2.25 22.58 3.45
N LEU A 21 -2.96 22.28 2.37
CA LEU A 21 -3.48 23.29 1.44
C LEU A 21 -4.56 24.17 2.08
N VAL A 22 -5.43 23.61 2.94
CA VAL A 22 -6.37 24.41 3.75
C VAL A 22 -5.61 25.40 4.63
N ARG A 23 -4.56 24.95 5.34
CA ARG A 23 -3.72 25.84 6.18
C ARG A 23 -3.00 26.93 5.39
N GLN A 24 -2.78 26.74 4.09
CA GLN A 24 -2.24 27.77 3.18
C GLN A 24 -3.32 28.73 2.63
N GLY A 25 -4.57 28.61 3.09
CA GLY A 25 -5.67 29.52 2.71
C GLY A 25 -6.36 29.14 1.40
N HIS A 26 -6.18 27.92 0.91
CA HIS A 26 -6.94 27.42 -0.24
C HIS A 26 -8.33 26.95 0.16
N ASP A 27 -9.33 27.10 -0.72
CA ASP A 27 -10.64 26.46 -0.58
C ASP A 27 -10.54 25.03 -1.09
N VAL A 28 -10.54 24.09 -0.16
CA VAL A 28 -10.31 22.66 -0.47
C VAL A 28 -11.60 21.86 -0.26
N ALA A 29 -11.98 21.12 -1.29
CA ALA A 29 -13.12 20.21 -1.30
C ALA A 29 -12.68 18.79 -1.64
N ALA A 30 -13.47 17.79 -1.24
CA ALA A 30 -13.23 16.40 -1.58
C ALA A 30 -14.51 15.68 -1.94
N MET A 31 -14.52 14.94 -3.05
CA MET A 31 -15.54 13.97 -3.39
C MET A 31 -15.16 12.59 -2.87
N THR A 32 -16.08 11.92 -2.19
CA THR A 32 -15.84 10.62 -1.55
C THR A 32 -17.06 9.72 -1.57
N LEU A 33 -16.85 8.40 -1.64
CA LEU A 33 -17.91 7.40 -1.46
C LEU A 33 -18.25 7.18 0.03
N ARG A 34 -17.32 7.57 0.94
CA ARG A 34 -17.53 7.40 2.39
C ARG A 34 -18.49 8.46 2.93
N HIS A 35 -19.56 7.99 3.56
CA HIS A 35 -20.47 8.83 4.33
C HIS A 35 -20.08 8.81 5.80
N THR A 36 -19.47 9.89 6.29
CA THR A 36 -19.05 10.01 7.70
C THR A 36 -20.07 10.79 8.54
N GLY A 37 -21.11 11.36 7.89
CA GLY A 37 -22.06 12.29 8.54
C GLY A 37 -21.49 13.69 8.81
N ALA A 38 -20.20 13.92 8.52
CA ALA A 38 -19.55 15.22 8.68
C ALA A 38 -19.46 15.96 7.35
N ASP A 39 -19.72 17.26 7.36
CA ASP A 39 -19.57 18.13 6.18
C ASP A 39 -18.13 18.58 5.93
N ARG A 40 -17.25 18.40 6.94
CA ARG A 40 -15.83 18.76 6.86
C ARG A 40 -14.94 17.71 7.54
N TRP A 41 -13.73 17.60 7.02
CA TRP A 41 -12.64 16.86 7.63
C TRP A 41 -11.36 17.70 7.58
N GLU A 42 -10.76 18.01 8.72
CA GLU A 42 -9.53 18.82 8.81
C GLU A 42 -9.59 20.13 7.98
N GLY A 43 -10.78 20.77 7.95
CA GLY A 43 -11.04 21.96 7.17
C GLY A 43 -11.45 21.74 5.71
N VAL A 44 -11.26 20.53 5.17
CA VAL A 44 -11.68 20.15 3.81
C VAL A 44 -13.19 19.96 3.76
N ARG A 45 -13.89 20.57 2.81
CA ARG A 45 -15.34 20.36 2.58
C ARG A 45 -15.57 18.99 1.94
N LEU A 46 -16.47 18.19 2.50
CA LEU A 46 -16.78 16.86 2.00
C LEU A 46 -18.07 16.86 1.15
N PHE A 47 -17.96 16.28 -0.02
CA PHE A 47 -19.08 16.06 -0.95
C PHE A 47 -19.23 14.55 -1.19
N PRO A 48 -20.00 13.85 -0.32
CA PRO A 48 -20.24 12.43 -0.52
C PRO A 48 -21.13 12.20 -1.75
N TYR A 49 -20.79 11.14 -2.50
CA TYR A 49 -21.60 10.66 -3.61
C TYR A 49 -22.04 9.21 -3.35
N GLY A 50 -23.16 8.80 -3.95
CA GLY A 50 -23.69 7.45 -3.81
C GLY A 50 -23.77 6.72 -5.15
N VAL A 51 -23.41 5.45 -5.15
CA VAL A 51 -23.56 4.55 -6.29
C VAL A 51 -24.95 3.91 -6.23
N ARG A 52 -25.74 4.03 -7.30
CA ARG A 52 -27.15 3.57 -7.33
C ARG A 52 -27.31 2.10 -7.72
N ARG A 53 -26.31 1.49 -8.37
CA ARG A 53 -26.33 0.10 -8.81
C ARG A 53 -24.92 -0.51 -8.76
N GLY A 54 -24.83 -1.84 -8.68
CA GLY A 54 -23.61 -2.58 -8.93
C GLY A 54 -23.38 -2.87 -10.42
N SER A 55 -22.34 -3.60 -10.76
CA SER A 55 -22.06 -4.06 -12.10
C SER A 55 -23.20 -4.98 -12.60
N THR A 56 -23.42 -4.96 -13.91
CA THR A 56 -24.47 -5.77 -14.57
C THR A 56 -24.15 -7.26 -14.42
N ALA A 57 -25.13 -8.06 -14.08
CA ALA A 57 -25.00 -9.51 -14.14
C ALA A 57 -24.70 -9.95 -15.59
N ASN A 58 -23.79 -10.90 -15.75
CA ASN A 58 -23.40 -11.49 -17.05
C ASN A 58 -22.69 -10.51 -18.02
N VAL A 59 -22.18 -9.37 -17.55
CA VAL A 59 -21.25 -8.57 -18.37
C VAL A 59 -20.00 -9.41 -18.67
N HIS A 60 -19.39 -9.17 -19.83
CA HIS A 60 -18.17 -9.89 -20.22
C HIS A 60 -17.08 -9.72 -19.12
N PRO A 61 -16.44 -10.79 -18.61
CA PRO A 61 -15.54 -10.73 -17.45
C PRO A 61 -14.41 -9.71 -17.60
N TRP A 62 -13.89 -9.52 -18.81
CA TRP A 62 -12.83 -8.56 -19.06
C TRP A 62 -13.26 -7.09 -18.95
N VAL A 63 -14.56 -6.80 -19.07
CA VAL A 63 -15.13 -5.44 -19.03
C VAL A 63 -15.69 -5.10 -17.65
N SER A 64 -15.95 -6.09 -16.80
CA SER A 64 -16.60 -5.94 -15.49
C SER A 64 -15.92 -4.89 -14.61
N ASP A 65 -14.57 -4.88 -14.56
CA ASP A 65 -13.80 -3.88 -13.81
C ASP A 65 -14.03 -2.46 -14.37
N PHE A 66 -14.06 -2.30 -15.70
CA PHE A 66 -14.30 -1.01 -16.33
C PHE A 66 -15.75 -0.55 -16.19
N GLU A 67 -16.73 -1.46 -16.25
CA GLU A 67 -18.13 -1.11 -15.94
C GLU A 67 -18.26 -0.54 -14.54
N THR A 68 -17.63 -1.16 -13.54
CA THR A 68 -17.60 -0.65 -12.16
C THR A 68 -17.04 0.77 -12.10
N LYS A 69 -15.97 1.06 -12.85
CA LYS A 69 -15.38 2.39 -12.95
C LYS A 69 -16.30 3.39 -13.62
N ALA A 70 -17.00 3.00 -14.70
CA ALA A 70 -17.97 3.85 -15.38
C ALA A 70 -19.16 4.22 -14.46
N ILE A 71 -19.67 3.26 -13.68
CA ILE A 71 -20.75 3.48 -12.70
C ILE A 71 -20.32 4.51 -11.64
N ARG A 72 -19.09 4.41 -11.12
CA ARG A 72 -18.55 5.37 -10.16
C ARG A 72 -18.32 6.74 -10.79
N GLY A 73 -17.77 6.76 -12.01
CA GLY A 73 -17.58 7.99 -12.78
C GLY A 73 -18.89 8.73 -13.03
N GLU A 74 -19.97 8.00 -13.37
CA GLU A 74 -21.32 8.60 -13.51
C GLU A 74 -21.81 9.19 -12.20
N ALA A 75 -21.66 8.46 -11.08
CA ALA A 75 -22.08 8.97 -9.77
C ALA A 75 -21.33 10.26 -9.38
N CYS A 76 -20.02 10.32 -9.61
CA CYS A 76 -19.22 11.53 -9.41
C CYS A 76 -19.60 12.66 -10.38
N PHE A 77 -19.87 12.34 -11.63
CA PHE A 77 -20.34 13.32 -12.63
C PHE A 77 -21.66 13.98 -12.19
N ARG A 78 -22.64 13.20 -11.72
CA ARG A 78 -23.91 13.75 -11.19
C ARG A 78 -23.69 14.65 -10.00
N LYS A 79 -22.86 14.24 -9.03
CA LYS A 79 -22.48 15.06 -7.89
C LYS A 79 -21.74 16.33 -8.30
N ALA A 80 -20.87 16.26 -9.27
CA ALA A 80 -20.13 17.41 -9.81
C ALA A 80 -21.07 18.45 -10.44
N LEU A 81 -22.13 18.01 -11.16
CA LEU A 81 -23.17 18.92 -11.70
C LEU A 81 -23.92 19.65 -10.57
N GLU A 82 -24.25 18.95 -9.47
CA GLU A 82 -24.87 19.56 -8.28
C GLU A 82 -23.95 20.62 -7.67
N MET A 83 -22.65 20.29 -7.51
CA MET A 83 -21.64 21.22 -6.98
C MET A 83 -21.50 22.46 -7.85
N ARG A 84 -21.45 22.29 -9.18
CA ARG A 84 -21.39 23.39 -10.15
C ARG A 84 -22.63 24.27 -10.06
N ALA A 85 -23.81 23.68 -9.99
CA ALA A 85 -25.07 24.43 -9.85
C ALA A 85 -25.13 25.21 -8.53
N ALA A 86 -24.48 24.73 -7.47
CA ALA A 86 -24.29 25.43 -6.19
C ALA A 86 -23.14 26.45 -6.20
N GLY A 87 -22.54 26.75 -7.36
CA GLY A 87 -21.52 27.77 -7.55
C GLY A 87 -20.08 27.32 -7.30
N PHE A 88 -19.82 26.03 -7.07
CA PHE A 88 -18.45 25.53 -6.91
C PHE A 88 -17.80 25.27 -8.27
N THR A 89 -16.63 25.89 -8.49
CA THR A 89 -15.79 25.67 -9.66
C THR A 89 -14.35 25.49 -9.20
N PRO A 90 -13.73 24.31 -9.40
CA PRO A 90 -12.34 24.08 -9.03
C PRO A 90 -11.38 24.69 -10.06
N ASP A 91 -10.28 25.26 -9.58
CA ASP A 91 -9.12 25.61 -10.40
C ASP A 91 -8.30 24.35 -10.72
N VAL A 92 -8.16 23.47 -9.71
CA VAL A 92 -7.38 22.22 -9.79
C VAL A 92 -8.22 21.04 -9.28
N ILE A 93 -8.21 19.96 -10.04
CA ILE A 93 -8.76 18.64 -9.64
C ILE A 93 -7.58 17.70 -9.42
N VAL A 94 -7.50 17.06 -8.25
CA VAL A 94 -6.51 16.03 -7.91
C VAL A 94 -7.23 14.72 -7.64
N ALA A 95 -7.03 13.73 -8.48
CA ALA A 95 -7.80 12.52 -8.42
C ALA A 95 -6.93 11.25 -8.30
N HIS A 96 -7.33 10.35 -7.40
CA HIS A 96 -6.91 8.96 -7.47
C HIS A 96 -7.79 8.26 -8.53
N HIS A 97 -7.29 8.17 -9.75
CA HIS A 97 -8.09 7.76 -10.90
C HIS A 97 -8.30 6.24 -11.02
N GLY A 98 -7.71 5.44 -10.13
CA GLY A 98 -7.73 3.99 -10.19
C GLY A 98 -9.13 3.35 -10.17
N TRP A 99 -10.11 4.04 -9.59
CA TRP A 99 -11.48 3.52 -9.44
C TRP A 99 -12.53 4.18 -10.33
N GLY A 100 -12.15 5.15 -11.19
CA GLY A 100 -12.99 5.72 -12.24
C GLY A 100 -13.77 6.98 -11.87
N GLU A 101 -13.70 7.45 -10.62
CA GLU A 101 -14.47 8.60 -10.12
C GLU A 101 -14.31 9.87 -10.97
N ASN A 102 -13.13 10.10 -11.50
CA ASN A 102 -12.81 11.33 -12.24
C ASN A 102 -13.02 11.21 -13.78
N LEU A 103 -13.57 10.10 -14.28
CA LEU A 103 -13.71 9.84 -15.73
C LEU A 103 -14.36 10.99 -16.49
N PHE A 104 -15.37 11.66 -15.90
CA PHE A 104 -16.19 12.66 -16.59
C PHE A 104 -16.12 14.05 -15.94
N LEU A 105 -15.17 14.32 -15.06
CA LEU A 105 -15.10 15.60 -14.37
C LEU A 105 -14.66 16.76 -15.27
N LYS A 106 -13.88 16.48 -16.32
CA LYS A 106 -13.51 17.47 -17.33
C LYS A 106 -14.70 17.89 -18.22
N ASP A 107 -15.74 17.05 -18.32
CA ASP A 107 -16.99 17.43 -19.00
C ASP A 107 -17.83 18.43 -18.17
N VAL A 108 -17.64 18.42 -16.84
CA VAL A 108 -18.29 19.39 -15.94
C VAL A 108 -17.47 20.67 -15.82
N TRP A 109 -16.15 20.55 -15.67
CA TRP A 109 -15.21 21.66 -15.49
C TRP A 109 -14.06 21.60 -16.51
N PRO A 110 -14.30 21.92 -17.79
CA PRO A 110 -13.30 21.79 -18.85
C PRO A 110 -12.05 22.64 -18.63
N GLN A 111 -12.17 23.78 -17.92
CA GLN A 111 -11.05 24.67 -17.65
C GLN A 111 -10.22 24.26 -16.42
N ALA A 112 -10.76 23.44 -15.53
CA ALA A 112 -10.00 22.99 -14.36
C ALA A 112 -8.75 22.20 -14.76
N ARG A 113 -7.61 22.50 -14.16
CA ARG A 113 -6.38 21.71 -14.34
C ARG A 113 -6.55 20.37 -13.63
N MET A 114 -6.16 19.29 -14.26
CA MET A 114 -6.30 17.94 -13.68
C MET A 114 -4.96 17.29 -13.42
N GLY A 115 -4.71 16.93 -12.15
CA GLY A 115 -3.62 16.06 -11.74
C GLY A 115 -4.14 14.68 -11.35
N ILE A 116 -3.47 13.62 -11.78
CA ILE A 116 -3.84 12.25 -11.42
C ILE A 116 -2.77 11.58 -10.56
N TYR A 117 -3.23 10.84 -9.54
CA TYR A 117 -2.37 10.03 -8.69
C TYR A 117 -2.09 8.70 -9.41
N CYS A 118 -0.86 8.55 -9.89
CA CYS A 118 -0.39 7.43 -10.70
C CYS A 118 0.10 6.29 -9.78
N GLU A 119 -0.83 5.52 -9.22
CA GLU A 119 -0.48 4.42 -8.33
C GLU A 119 0.15 3.27 -9.09
N PHE A 120 -0.49 2.81 -10.18
CA PHE A 120 0.01 1.66 -10.93
C PHE A 120 -0.63 1.55 -12.33
N PHE A 121 0.17 1.17 -13.32
CA PHE A 121 -0.29 0.77 -14.65
C PHE A 121 -0.03 -0.72 -14.83
N TYR A 122 -1.08 -1.51 -15.01
CA TYR A 122 -0.99 -2.97 -15.05
C TYR A 122 -0.29 -3.49 -16.31
N ARG A 123 0.59 -4.46 -16.15
CA ARG A 123 1.36 -5.10 -17.23
C ARG A 123 1.16 -6.61 -17.18
N ALA A 124 1.11 -7.22 -18.38
CA ALA A 124 0.98 -8.68 -18.50
C ALA A 124 2.28 -9.43 -18.16
N SER A 125 3.42 -8.73 -18.09
CA SER A 125 4.73 -9.30 -17.75
C SER A 125 5.65 -8.26 -17.14
N GLY A 126 6.64 -8.72 -16.35
CA GLY A 126 7.65 -7.87 -15.72
C GLY A 126 7.15 -7.04 -14.53
N ALA A 127 5.95 -7.33 -14.05
CA ALA A 127 5.36 -6.75 -12.85
C ALA A 127 4.71 -7.86 -11.99
N ASP A 128 3.62 -7.55 -11.31
CA ASP A 128 2.92 -8.45 -10.38
C ASP A 128 2.28 -9.67 -11.04
N VAL A 129 1.68 -9.48 -12.21
CA VAL A 129 0.95 -10.55 -12.91
C VAL A 129 1.92 -11.58 -13.49
N GLY A 130 1.68 -12.84 -13.15
CA GLY A 130 2.53 -13.96 -13.58
C GLY A 130 3.90 -14.01 -12.89
N PHE A 131 4.15 -13.20 -11.87
CA PHE A 131 5.40 -13.21 -11.11
C PHE A 131 5.59 -14.52 -10.34
N ASP A 132 4.52 -15.00 -9.71
CA ASP A 132 4.56 -16.23 -8.93
C ASP A 132 3.92 -17.39 -9.73
N PRO A 133 4.70 -18.41 -10.11
CA PRO A 133 4.20 -19.51 -10.90
C PRO A 133 3.21 -20.40 -10.14
N GLU A 134 3.26 -20.44 -8.80
CA GLU A 134 2.33 -21.21 -7.98
C GLU A 134 0.89 -20.68 -8.07
N PHE A 135 0.74 -19.36 -8.28
CA PHE A 135 -0.54 -18.65 -8.36
C PHE A 135 -0.79 -18.04 -9.75
N ALA A 136 -0.12 -18.55 -10.78
CA ALA A 136 -0.30 -18.09 -12.14
C ALA A 136 -1.76 -18.23 -12.63
N ALA A 137 -2.19 -17.30 -13.47
CA ALA A 137 -3.50 -17.38 -14.10
C ALA A 137 -3.65 -18.64 -14.96
N ARG A 138 -4.84 -19.23 -14.98
CA ARG A 138 -5.15 -20.41 -15.82
C ARG A 138 -5.10 -20.12 -17.31
N ASP A 139 -5.38 -18.86 -17.68
CA ASP A 139 -5.38 -18.33 -19.06
C ASP A 139 -4.52 -17.06 -19.11
N PRO A 140 -3.18 -17.20 -19.28
CA PRO A 140 -2.28 -16.05 -19.30
C PRO A 140 -2.52 -15.07 -20.48
N GLU A 141 -2.92 -15.59 -21.64
CA GLU A 141 -3.22 -14.77 -22.81
C GLU A 141 -4.50 -13.96 -22.63
N GLY A 142 -5.55 -14.59 -22.11
CA GLY A 142 -6.78 -13.90 -21.72
C GLY A 142 -6.57 -12.88 -20.60
N GLU A 143 -5.69 -13.19 -19.66
CA GLU A 143 -5.31 -12.24 -18.60
C GLU A 143 -4.63 -10.98 -19.17
N ALA A 144 -3.75 -11.13 -20.16
CA ALA A 144 -3.13 -10.00 -20.85
C ALA A 144 -4.18 -9.09 -21.54
N CYS A 145 -5.21 -9.68 -22.16
CA CYS A 145 -6.34 -8.95 -22.75
C CYS A 145 -7.15 -8.21 -21.67
N ARG A 146 -7.46 -8.90 -20.58
CA ARG A 146 -8.19 -8.31 -19.42
C ARG A 146 -7.44 -7.11 -18.83
N LEU A 147 -6.11 -7.21 -18.65
CA LEU A 147 -5.29 -6.11 -18.13
C LEU A 147 -5.27 -4.89 -19.05
N ARG A 148 -5.30 -5.09 -20.36
CA ARG A 148 -5.42 -3.99 -21.33
C ARG A 148 -6.70 -3.21 -21.08
N LEU A 149 -7.83 -3.90 -20.89
CA LEU A 149 -9.10 -3.25 -20.57
C LEU A 149 -9.12 -2.66 -19.16
N LYS A 150 -8.46 -3.30 -18.19
CA LYS A 150 -8.31 -2.75 -16.84
C LYS A 150 -7.62 -1.38 -16.82
N ASN A 151 -6.71 -1.13 -17.77
CA ASN A 151 -6.01 0.15 -17.92
C ASN A 151 -6.80 1.23 -18.67
N LEU A 152 -8.03 0.98 -19.12
CA LEU A 152 -8.80 1.97 -19.91
C LEU A 152 -8.96 3.30 -19.17
N ASN A 153 -9.19 3.28 -17.85
CA ASN A 153 -9.28 4.52 -17.07
C ASN A 153 -7.97 5.32 -17.08
N ASN A 154 -6.81 4.65 -17.08
CA ASN A 154 -5.52 5.32 -17.23
C ASN A 154 -5.43 5.99 -18.62
N LEU A 155 -5.68 5.21 -19.67
CA LEU A 155 -5.55 5.65 -21.05
C LEU A 155 -6.50 6.81 -21.38
N LEU A 156 -7.73 6.79 -20.86
CA LEU A 156 -8.71 7.88 -21.04
C LEU A 156 -8.28 9.19 -20.39
N HIS A 157 -7.47 9.13 -19.33
CA HIS A 157 -7.02 10.34 -18.63
C HIS A 157 -5.74 10.92 -19.19
N PHE A 158 -4.89 10.16 -19.91
CA PHE A 158 -3.59 10.66 -20.39
C PHE A 158 -3.70 11.89 -21.29
N GLY A 159 -4.78 11.99 -22.09
CA GLY A 159 -5.03 13.16 -22.92
C GLY A 159 -5.73 14.33 -22.20
N LEU A 160 -6.25 14.12 -20.99
CA LEU A 160 -7.02 15.10 -20.24
C LEU A 160 -6.28 15.65 -19.02
N ALA A 161 -5.35 14.87 -18.45
CA ALA A 161 -4.56 15.27 -17.30
C ALA A 161 -3.42 16.22 -17.71
N ASN A 162 -3.20 17.24 -16.90
CA ASN A 162 -2.10 18.19 -17.05
C ASN A 162 -0.79 17.65 -16.45
N GLY A 163 -0.86 16.61 -15.59
CA GLY A 163 0.29 15.93 -15.03
C GLY A 163 -0.11 14.81 -14.11
N GLY A 164 0.86 13.98 -13.75
CA GLY A 164 0.73 12.90 -12.79
C GLY A 164 1.61 13.09 -11.57
N ILE A 165 1.26 12.42 -10.47
CA ILE A 165 2.13 12.22 -9.32
C ILE A 165 2.14 10.74 -8.97
N SER A 166 3.34 10.18 -8.72
CA SER A 166 3.51 8.78 -8.36
C SER A 166 4.40 8.65 -7.12
N PRO A 167 4.13 7.70 -6.21
CA PRO A 167 4.87 7.63 -4.96
C PRO A 167 6.31 7.12 -5.11
N THR A 168 6.61 6.35 -6.18
CA THR A 168 7.93 5.77 -6.40
C THR A 168 8.34 5.80 -7.88
N GLN A 169 9.64 5.75 -8.14
CA GLN A 169 10.17 5.64 -9.51
C GLN A 169 9.71 4.33 -10.19
N TRP A 170 9.70 3.24 -9.43
CA TRP A 170 9.18 1.96 -9.92
C TRP A 170 7.72 2.08 -10.40
N GLN A 171 6.85 2.64 -9.57
CA GLN A 171 5.43 2.80 -9.92
C GLN A 171 5.26 3.72 -11.13
N ALA A 172 5.95 4.86 -11.16
CA ALA A 172 5.96 5.74 -12.34
C ALA A 172 6.44 5.04 -13.60
N SER A 173 7.47 4.17 -13.49
CA SER A 173 8.02 3.44 -14.63
C SER A 173 7.04 2.43 -15.26
N THR A 174 5.96 2.05 -14.57
CA THR A 174 4.93 1.17 -15.13
C THR A 174 4.10 1.86 -16.21
N PHE A 175 3.99 3.19 -16.15
CA PHE A 175 3.19 3.99 -17.09
C PHE A 175 3.89 4.12 -18.47
N PRO A 176 3.12 4.13 -19.58
CA PRO A 176 3.69 4.27 -20.92
C PRO A 176 4.06 5.73 -21.23
N GLU A 177 4.99 5.90 -22.18
CA GLU A 177 5.22 7.19 -22.82
C GLU A 177 4.10 7.54 -23.82
N PRO A 178 3.84 8.84 -24.07
CA PRO A 178 4.58 10.00 -23.53
C PRO A 178 4.12 10.44 -22.13
N PHE A 179 3.06 9.85 -21.56
CA PHE A 179 2.48 10.31 -20.28
C PHE A 179 3.45 10.15 -19.11
N ARG A 180 4.27 9.10 -19.11
CA ARG A 180 5.27 8.89 -18.03
C ARG A 180 6.18 10.09 -17.81
N SER A 181 6.58 10.78 -18.88
CA SER A 181 7.41 11.99 -18.78
C SER A 181 6.74 13.15 -18.05
N SER A 182 5.41 13.13 -17.91
CA SER A 182 4.65 14.15 -17.15
C SER A 182 4.39 13.75 -15.70
N ILE A 183 4.94 12.62 -15.23
CA ILE A 183 4.74 12.14 -13.86
C ILE A 183 5.86 12.68 -12.95
N THR A 184 5.46 13.46 -11.95
CA THR A 184 6.33 13.86 -10.85
C THR A 184 6.38 12.71 -9.81
N VAL A 185 7.60 12.30 -9.42
CA VAL A 185 7.74 11.23 -8.41
C VAL A 185 7.96 11.84 -7.04
N VAL A 186 6.95 11.68 -6.19
CA VAL A 186 6.96 12.13 -4.79
C VAL A 186 6.10 11.17 -3.97
N HIS A 187 6.68 10.59 -2.92
CA HIS A 187 5.96 9.71 -2.00
C HIS A 187 4.95 10.48 -1.14
N ASP A 188 3.95 9.77 -0.59
CA ASP A 188 2.93 10.36 0.29
C ASP A 188 3.50 10.92 1.61
N GLY A 189 4.68 10.44 1.99
CA GLY A 189 5.42 10.87 3.18
C GLY A 189 5.14 10.02 4.41
N ILE A 190 6.17 9.89 5.25
CA ILE A 190 6.12 9.22 6.55
C ILE A 190 6.44 10.26 7.63
N ASP A 191 5.60 10.36 8.65
CA ASP A 191 5.91 11.22 9.81
C ASP A 191 7.01 10.56 10.65
N THR A 192 8.28 10.87 10.31
CA THR A 192 9.45 10.26 10.94
C THR A 192 9.69 10.72 12.37
N ASP A 193 9.00 11.77 12.83
CA ASP A 193 9.01 12.19 14.24
C ASP A 193 8.08 11.31 15.06
N LEU A 194 6.86 11.06 14.54
CA LEU A 194 5.89 10.17 15.17
C LEU A 194 6.38 8.72 15.17
N ILE A 195 6.94 8.26 14.05
CA ILE A 195 7.43 6.91 13.88
C ILE A 195 8.95 6.91 14.08
N ALA A 196 9.37 6.93 15.33
CA ALA A 196 10.76 6.93 15.75
C ALA A 196 11.06 5.70 16.62
N PRO A 197 12.33 5.26 16.73
CA PRO A 197 12.71 4.23 17.68
C PRO A 197 12.33 4.61 19.11
N GLN A 198 11.79 3.63 19.85
CA GLN A 198 11.43 3.81 21.27
C GLN A 198 12.10 2.71 22.11
N PRO A 199 13.15 3.04 22.87
CA PRO A 199 13.92 2.04 23.63
C PRO A 199 13.08 1.28 24.66
N ASP A 200 12.16 1.96 25.33
CA ASP A 200 11.39 1.42 26.44
C ASP A 200 10.00 0.92 26.04
N VAL A 201 9.78 0.70 24.73
CA VAL A 201 8.50 0.19 24.23
C VAL A 201 8.21 -1.20 24.80
N THR A 202 6.99 -1.38 25.25
CA THR A 202 6.45 -2.67 25.67
C THR A 202 5.10 -2.92 25.00
N LEU A 203 4.79 -4.17 24.71
CA LEU A 203 3.51 -4.58 24.14
C LEU A 203 2.98 -5.79 24.92
N THR A 204 1.76 -5.70 25.41
CA THR A 204 1.11 -6.83 26.10
C THR A 204 0.11 -7.51 25.16
N LEU A 205 0.38 -8.76 24.81
CA LEU A 205 -0.49 -9.57 23.97
C LEU A 205 -1.53 -10.31 24.81
N LYS A 206 -2.81 -10.18 24.43
CA LYS A 206 -3.95 -10.86 25.11
C LYS A 206 -3.93 -10.75 26.64
N GLY A 207 -3.41 -9.64 27.18
CA GLY A 207 -3.33 -9.38 28.61
C GLY A 207 -2.40 -10.31 29.42
N ARG A 208 -1.58 -11.15 28.75
CA ARG A 208 -0.78 -12.19 29.43
C ARG A 208 0.70 -12.20 29.07
N LEU A 209 1.05 -11.89 27.83
CA LEU A 209 2.43 -11.92 27.36
C LEU A 209 2.92 -10.48 27.15
N ALA A 210 3.78 -10.01 28.05
CA ALA A 210 4.47 -8.74 27.91
C ALA A 210 5.76 -8.95 27.10
N LEU A 211 5.92 -8.17 26.03
CA LEU A 211 7.12 -8.17 25.16
C LEU A 211 7.79 -6.80 25.24
N SER A 212 9.10 -6.80 25.13
CA SER A 212 9.97 -5.63 25.14
C SER A 212 11.05 -5.76 24.06
N ARG A 213 11.86 -4.74 23.86
CA ARG A 213 13.00 -4.80 22.94
C ARG A 213 14.10 -5.79 23.35
N ARG A 214 14.02 -6.39 24.52
CA ARG A 214 14.94 -7.46 24.98
C ARG A 214 14.53 -8.82 24.41
N ASP A 215 13.31 -8.95 23.92
CA ASP A 215 12.79 -10.17 23.36
C ASP A 215 13.13 -10.25 21.85
N GLU A 216 13.29 -11.47 21.33
CA GLU A 216 13.44 -11.71 19.89
C GLU A 216 12.07 -11.67 19.23
N VAL A 217 11.68 -10.51 18.72
CA VAL A 217 10.38 -10.30 18.08
C VAL A 217 10.54 -10.18 16.56
N ILE A 218 9.97 -11.14 15.85
CA ILE A 218 9.86 -11.12 14.38
C ILE A 218 8.47 -10.58 14.03
N THR A 219 8.41 -9.55 13.20
CA THR A 219 7.14 -8.99 12.74
C THR A 219 6.93 -9.19 11.24
N PHE A 220 5.71 -9.54 10.87
CA PHE A 220 5.24 -9.60 9.49
C PHE A 220 3.90 -8.85 9.41
N VAL A 221 3.83 -7.78 8.61
CA VAL A 221 2.69 -6.87 8.61
C VAL A 221 2.18 -6.64 7.19
N ASN A 222 0.91 -6.92 6.97
CA ASN A 222 0.22 -6.66 5.72
C ASN A 222 -1.23 -6.22 5.98
N ARG A 223 -1.90 -5.66 4.97
CA ARG A 223 -3.33 -5.36 5.06
C ARG A 223 -4.13 -6.66 5.18
N ASN A 224 -3.84 -7.62 4.29
CA ASN A 224 -4.40 -8.97 4.29
C ASN A 224 -3.29 -9.98 4.10
N LEU A 225 -3.47 -11.17 4.65
CA LEU A 225 -2.51 -12.27 4.61
C LEU A 225 -2.72 -13.06 3.30
N GLU A 226 -2.00 -12.69 2.26
CA GLU A 226 -2.15 -13.21 0.91
C GLU A 226 -0.81 -13.42 0.19
N PRO A 227 -0.74 -14.27 -0.86
CA PRO A 227 0.49 -14.56 -1.59
C PRO A 227 1.16 -13.31 -2.19
N TYR A 228 0.40 -12.33 -2.64
CA TYR A 228 0.92 -11.07 -3.21
C TYR A 228 1.93 -10.35 -2.30
N ARG A 229 1.79 -10.55 -1.00
CA ARG A 229 2.69 -10.00 0.03
C ARG A 229 3.60 -11.06 0.64
N GLY A 230 3.85 -12.15 -0.09
CA GLY A 230 4.80 -13.19 0.31
C GLY A 230 4.40 -13.98 1.55
N TYR A 231 3.11 -13.97 1.93
CA TYR A 231 2.67 -14.64 3.14
C TYR A 231 2.97 -16.15 3.12
N HIS A 232 2.83 -16.83 1.98
CA HIS A 232 3.16 -18.25 1.79
C HIS A 232 4.66 -18.52 1.98
N VAL A 233 5.52 -17.64 1.45
CA VAL A 233 6.98 -17.76 1.61
C VAL A 233 7.38 -17.59 3.09
N PHE A 234 6.81 -16.58 3.75
CA PHE A 234 7.07 -16.33 5.17
C PHE A 234 6.60 -17.50 6.05
N MET A 235 5.38 -18.00 5.83
CA MET A 235 4.85 -19.14 6.57
C MET A 235 5.71 -20.40 6.42
N ARG A 236 6.18 -20.68 5.20
CA ARG A 236 7.06 -21.82 4.93
C ARG A 236 8.43 -21.70 5.59
N ALA A 237 8.93 -20.47 5.82
CA ALA A 237 10.18 -20.24 6.52
C ALA A 237 10.07 -20.43 8.05
N LEU A 238 8.86 -20.40 8.62
CA LEU A 238 8.65 -20.40 10.08
C LEU A 238 9.21 -21.67 10.76
N SER A 239 9.10 -22.84 10.15
CA SER A 239 9.58 -24.08 10.79
C SER A 239 11.09 -24.03 11.08
N GLU A 240 11.88 -23.54 10.13
CA GLU A 240 13.32 -23.40 10.29
C GLU A 240 13.70 -22.24 11.23
N ILE A 241 13.01 -21.10 11.12
CA ILE A 241 13.22 -19.95 12.02
C ILE A 241 12.95 -20.35 13.49
N LEU A 242 11.81 -20.96 13.75
CA LEU A 242 11.40 -21.33 15.12
C LEU A 242 12.30 -22.42 15.71
N ARG A 243 12.78 -23.37 14.89
CA ARG A 243 13.73 -24.40 15.30
C ARG A 243 15.07 -23.80 15.68
N ARG A 244 15.60 -22.84 14.89
CA ARG A 244 16.90 -22.19 15.14
C ARG A 244 16.84 -21.17 16.26
N ARG A 245 15.68 -20.53 16.46
CA ARG A 245 15.50 -19.42 17.43
C ARG A 245 14.41 -19.79 18.45
N PRO A 246 14.72 -20.62 19.47
CA PRO A 246 13.73 -21.11 20.44
C PRO A 246 13.09 -20.01 21.29
N ASN A 247 13.72 -18.84 21.40
CA ASN A 247 13.20 -17.70 22.16
C ASN A 247 12.39 -16.73 21.30
N ALA A 248 12.47 -16.82 19.96
CA ALA A 248 11.79 -15.89 19.08
C ALA A 248 10.26 -15.96 19.19
N ARG A 249 9.62 -14.80 19.13
CA ARG A 249 8.16 -14.62 19.04
C ARG A 249 7.82 -14.03 17.68
N VAL A 250 6.85 -14.61 17.00
CA VAL A 250 6.43 -14.17 15.67
C VAL A 250 5.09 -13.46 15.79
N LEU A 251 5.04 -12.20 15.40
CA LEU A 251 3.82 -11.38 15.40
C LEU A 251 3.38 -11.12 13.97
N ILE A 252 2.23 -11.67 13.61
CA ILE A 252 1.65 -11.57 12.25
C ILE A 252 0.43 -10.66 12.31
N VAL A 253 0.50 -9.56 11.57
CA VAL A 253 -0.59 -8.59 11.42
C VAL A 253 -1.15 -8.65 10.00
N GLY A 254 -2.46 -8.74 9.88
CA GLY A 254 -3.19 -8.73 8.62
C GLY A 254 -4.57 -9.36 8.72
N GLY A 255 -5.48 -8.88 7.88
CA GLY A 255 -6.83 -9.43 7.73
C GLY A 255 -6.85 -10.76 6.98
N ASN A 256 -8.04 -11.34 6.91
CA ASN A 256 -8.28 -12.63 6.25
C ASN A 256 -8.84 -12.50 4.82
N ASP A 257 -9.09 -11.25 4.38
CA ASP A 257 -9.56 -10.97 3.02
C ASP A 257 -8.38 -10.96 2.03
N VAL A 258 -8.66 -10.64 0.78
CA VAL A 258 -7.64 -10.35 -0.25
C VAL A 258 -7.69 -8.89 -0.65
N SER A 259 -6.53 -8.32 -0.93
CA SER A 259 -6.40 -6.93 -1.39
C SER A 259 -6.07 -6.84 -2.87
N TYR A 260 -5.26 -7.76 -3.38
CA TYR A 260 -4.64 -7.65 -4.71
C TYR A 260 -4.76 -8.93 -5.53
N GLY A 261 -4.59 -10.09 -4.91
CA GLY A 261 -4.70 -11.39 -5.55
C GLY A 261 -6.13 -11.93 -5.61
N ALA A 262 -6.26 -13.19 -6.02
CA ALA A 262 -7.51 -13.94 -5.92
C ALA A 262 -7.62 -14.63 -4.55
N PRO A 263 -8.82 -14.81 -3.99
CA PRO A 263 -9.02 -15.67 -2.84
C PRO A 263 -8.68 -17.12 -3.19
N PRO A 264 -8.31 -17.96 -2.23
CA PRO A 264 -8.12 -19.37 -2.48
C PRO A 264 -9.45 -20.03 -2.90
N SER A 265 -9.38 -20.94 -3.84
CA SER A 265 -10.53 -21.77 -4.22
C SER A 265 -10.83 -22.77 -3.09
N GLU A 266 -12.04 -22.73 -2.56
CA GLU A 266 -12.47 -23.66 -1.53
C GLU A 266 -12.40 -25.13 -2.03
N GLU A 267 -12.74 -25.37 -3.29
CA GLU A 267 -12.63 -26.69 -3.93
C GLU A 267 -11.19 -27.23 -3.93
N ARG A 268 -10.20 -26.36 -4.17
CA ARG A 268 -8.78 -26.74 -4.26
C ARG A 268 -8.10 -26.80 -2.90
N TYR A 269 -8.46 -25.91 -1.97
CA TYR A 269 -7.69 -25.66 -0.76
C TYR A 269 -8.48 -25.93 0.54
N GLY A 270 -9.76 -26.28 0.46
CA GLY A 270 -10.61 -26.54 1.63
C GLY A 270 -10.97 -25.27 2.44
N SER A 271 -10.53 -24.10 2.00
CA SER A 271 -10.79 -22.81 2.67
C SER A 271 -10.83 -21.65 1.67
N THR A 272 -11.58 -20.61 2.00
CA THR A 272 -11.63 -19.34 1.26
C THR A 272 -10.65 -18.29 1.80
N ARG A 273 -9.77 -18.65 2.74
CA ARG A 273 -8.84 -17.74 3.42
C ARG A 273 -7.42 -18.24 3.32
N TRP A 274 -6.52 -17.46 2.73
CA TRP A 274 -5.11 -17.80 2.62
C TRP A 274 -4.44 -18.05 3.97
N ARG A 275 -4.85 -17.33 5.01
CA ARG A 275 -4.35 -17.56 6.36
C ARG A 275 -4.54 -19.02 6.80
N ASP A 276 -5.73 -19.56 6.59
CA ASP A 276 -6.09 -20.92 7.04
C ASP A 276 -5.36 -21.97 6.19
N VAL A 277 -5.41 -21.82 4.86
CA VAL A 277 -4.69 -22.69 3.89
C VAL A 277 -3.21 -22.83 4.26
N LEU A 278 -2.53 -21.69 4.44
CA LEU A 278 -1.08 -21.71 4.67
C LEU A 278 -0.71 -22.09 6.11
N SER A 279 -1.60 -21.84 7.07
CA SER A 279 -1.41 -22.37 8.44
C SER A 279 -1.52 -23.88 8.47
N GLU A 280 -2.50 -24.46 7.79
CA GLU A 280 -2.66 -25.93 7.67
C GLU A 280 -1.50 -26.57 6.91
N GLU A 281 -0.98 -25.92 5.87
CA GLU A 281 0.18 -26.41 5.11
C GLU A 281 1.43 -26.57 5.99
N VAL A 282 1.73 -25.56 6.82
CA VAL A 282 2.99 -25.54 7.58
C VAL A 282 2.89 -26.17 8.96
N ARG A 283 1.69 -26.23 9.54
CA ARG A 283 1.43 -26.69 10.90
C ARG A 283 2.01 -28.08 11.21
N PRO A 284 1.91 -29.11 10.32
CA PRO A 284 2.47 -30.44 10.58
C PRO A 284 4.00 -30.46 10.73
N ARG A 285 4.70 -29.42 10.25
CA ARG A 285 6.16 -29.32 10.30
C ARG A 285 6.67 -28.54 11.52
N ILE A 286 5.76 -27.98 12.34
CA ILE A 286 6.09 -27.13 13.47
C ILE A 286 5.56 -27.78 14.76
N PRO A 287 6.44 -28.14 15.72
CA PRO A 287 6.02 -28.66 17.03
C PRO A 287 5.04 -27.72 17.74
N GLU A 288 4.13 -28.25 18.55
CA GLU A 288 3.11 -27.47 19.27
C GLU A 288 3.72 -26.35 20.12
N ALA A 289 4.80 -26.66 20.85
CA ALA A 289 5.50 -25.69 21.68
C ALA A 289 6.08 -24.53 20.87
N ASP A 290 6.51 -24.77 19.62
CA ASP A 290 7.03 -23.76 18.71
C ASP A 290 5.90 -22.96 18.08
N TRP A 291 4.80 -23.60 17.66
CA TRP A 291 3.63 -22.94 17.14
C TRP A 291 2.98 -21.97 18.15
N ALA A 292 3.01 -22.31 19.43
CA ALA A 292 2.53 -21.44 20.50
C ALA A 292 3.23 -20.05 20.54
N ARG A 293 4.38 -19.93 19.86
CA ARG A 293 5.14 -18.67 19.75
C ARG A 293 4.76 -17.83 18.52
N VAL A 294 3.83 -18.31 17.68
CA VAL A 294 3.29 -17.59 16.51
C VAL A 294 1.97 -16.95 16.89
N HIS A 295 1.91 -15.63 16.81
CA HIS A 295 0.75 -14.86 17.25
C HIS A 295 0.12 -14.12 16.06
N PHE A 296 -1.09 -14.52 15.68
CA PHE A 296 -1.91 -13.82 14.70
C PHE A 296 -2.72 -12.73 15.41
N LEU A 297 -2.47 -11.47 15.04
CA LEU A 297 -3.07 -10.30 15.68
C LEU A 297 -4.30 -9.77 14.92
N GLY A 298 -4.52 -10.24 13.68
CA GLY A 298 -5.54 -9.66 12.79
C GLY A 298 -5.20 -8.23 12.39
N ASN A 299 -6.21 -7.44 12.04
CA ASN A 299 -6.03 -6.02 11.80
C ASN A 299 -5.96 -5.28 13.14
N ILE A 300 -4.93 -4.49 13.34
CA ILE A 300 -4.71 -3.69 14.56
C ILE A 300 -4.87 -2.20 14.29
N PRO A 301 -5.33 -1.41 15.28
CA PRO A 301 -5.36 0.05 15.16
C PRO A 301 -3.96 0.64 14.99
N TYR A 302 -3.86 1.80 14.32
CA TYR A 302 -2.58 2.48 14.09
C TYR A 302 -1.81 2.78 15.37
N GLN A 303 -2.51 3.09 16.47
CA GLN A 303 -1.93 3.32 17.79
C GLN A 303 -1.22 2.07 18.37
N GLN A 304 -1.58 0.87 17.92
CA GLN A 304 -0.90 -0.38 18.28
C GLN A 304 0.15 -0.80 17.26
N PHE A 305 -0.03 -0.36 16.00
CA PHE A 305 0.88 -0.68 14.91
C PHE A 305 2.26 -0.03 15.08
N VAL A 306 2.32 1.26 15.43
CA VAL A 306 3.60 1.96 15.65
C VAL A 306 4.41 1.32 16.79
N PRO A 307 3.87 1.07 18.00
CA PRO A 307 4.56 0.32 19.04
C PRO A 307 5.03 -1.08 18.61
N LEU A 308 4.25 -1.78 17.79
CA LEU A 308 4.64 -3.09 17.25
C LEU A 308 5.88 -3.01 16.38
N LEU A 309 5.99 -2.00 15.51
CA LEU A 309 7.20 -1.77 14.73
C LEU A 309 8.38 -1.38 15.62
N GLN A 310 8.16 -0.50 16.60
CA GLN A 310 9.18 -0.08 17.55
C GLN A 310 9.73 -1.25 18.39
N LEU A 311 8.91 -2.26 18.64
CA LEU A 311 9.28 -3.49 19.35
C LEU A 311 10.02 -4.49 18.46
N SER A 312 9.84 -4.43 17.16
CA SER A 312 10.34 -5.42 16.20
C SER A 312 11.87 -5.55 16.24
N THR A 313 12.36 -6.75 16.48
CA THR A 313 13.79 -7.08 16.38
C THR A 313 14.20 -7.29 14.93
N VAL A 314 13.36 -8.02 14.17
CA VAL A 314 13.51 -8.21 12.71
C VAL A 314 12.13 -8.06 12.07
N HIS A 315 12.02 -7.14 11.12
CA HIS A 315 10.81 -6.96 10.32
C HIS A 315 10.96 -7.65 8.96
N VAL A 316 10.07 -8.58 8.65
CA VAL A 316 10.03 -9.26 7.35
C VAL A 316 9.01 -8.59 6.46
N TYR A 317 9.46 -8.14 5.28
CA TYR A 317 8.60 -7.50 4.29
C TYR A 317 8.79 -8.13 2.90
N LEU A 318 7.80 -8.83 2.43
CA LEU A 318 7.81 -9.49 1.12
C LEU A 318 6.72 -8.90 0.23
N THR A 319 7.00 -8.78 -1.06
CA THR A 319 5.99 -8.35 -2.05
C THR A 319 6.36 -8.80 -3.45
N TYR A 320 5.35 -9.07 -4.27
CA TYR A 320 5.52 -9.12 -5.72
C TYR A 320 6.03 -7.77 -6.25
N PRO A 321 6.49 -7.68 -7.51
CA PRO A 321 6.80 -6.40 -8.15
C PRO A 321 5.53 -5.55 -8.34
N PHE A 322 5.09 -4.91 -7.26
CA PHE A 322 3.85 -4.16 -7.15
C PHE A 322 4.07 -2.87 -6.35
N VAL A 323 3.00 -2.21 -5.92
CA VAL A 323 3.08 -0.95 -5.15
C VAL A 323 3.84 -1.11 -3.84
N LEU A 324 4.70 -0.16 -3.52
CA LEU A 324 5.40 -0.08 -2.26
C LEU A 324 4.41 0.30 -1.14
N SER A 325 4.42 -0.47 -0.05
CA SER A 325 3.56 -0.16 1.10
C SER A 325 4.19 0.87 2.03
N TRP A 326 3.37 1.75 2.60
CA TRP A 326 3.80 2.67 3.66
C TRP A 326 4.43 1.92 4.84
N SER A 327 3.92 0.72 5.19
CA SER A 327 4.39 -0.05 6.34
C SER A 327 5.88 -0.41 6.29
N LEU A 328 6.46 -0.59 5.09
CA LEU A 328 7.91 -0.76 4.96
C LEU A 328 8.67 0.49 5.38
N LEU A 329 8.26 1.64 4.86
CA LEU A 329 8.92 2.92 5.18
C LEU A 329 8.69 3.33 6.64
N GLU A 330 7.55 2.96 7.22
CA GLU A 330 7.25 3.12 8.64
C GLU A 330 8.16 2.21 9.48
N ALA A 331 8.40 0.96 9.06
CA ALA A 331 9.36 0.06 9.71
C ALA A 331 10.80 0.60 9.61
N MET A 332 11.19 1.14 8.46
CA MET A 332 12.48 1.84 8.31
C MET A 332 12.59 3.03 9.24
N SER A 333 11.54 3.85 9.34
CA SER A 333 11.48 5.01 10.23
C SER A 333 11.57 4.63 11.71
N ALA A 334 10.93 3.52 12.10
CA ALA A 334 11.01 2.96 13.45
C ALA A 334 12.38 2.35 13.79
N GLY A 335 13.30 2.25 12.82
CA GLY A 335 14.62 1.69 13.00
C GLY A 335 14.66 0.16 13.07
N CYS A 336 13.70 -0.53 12.44
CA CYS A 336 13.70 -1.98 12.33
C CYS A 336 14.88 -2.48 11.49
N ALA A 337 15.49 -3.60 11.89
CA ALA A 337 16.30 -4.39 10.97
C ALA A 337 15.36 -5.14 10.01
N ILE A 338 15.53 -4.95 8.71
CA ILE A 338 14.58 -5.41 7.70
C ILE A 338 15.19 -6.54 6.88
N VAL A 339 14.41 -7.63 6.70
CA VAL A 339 14.62 -8.64 5.66
C VAL A 339 13.49 -8.50 4.65
N ALA A 340 13.81 -8.27 3.39
CA ALA A 340 12.82 -8.02 2.36
C ALA A 340 13.09 -8.83 1.08
N SER A 341 12.05 -9.03 0.26
CA SER A 341 12.22 -9.68 -1.05
C SER A 341 13.02 -8.80 -2.00
N ASP A 342 13.93 -9.42 -2.77
CA ASP A 342 14.69 -8.74 -3.82
C ASP A 342 13.83 -8.54 -5.07
N THR A 343 12.84 -7.64 -4.97
CA THR A 343 11.96 -7.25 -6.07
C THR A 343 12.17 -5.79 -6.45
N ALA A 344 11.88 -5.45 -7.69
CA ALA A 344 12.20 -4.13 -8.25
C ALA A 344 11.70 -2.93 -7.39
N PRO A 345 10.45 -2.90 -6.87
CA PRO A 345 9.99 -1.79 -6.02
C PRO A 345 10.78 -1.66 -4.73
N LEU A 346 11.29 -2.77 -4.19
CA LEU A 346 12.03 -2.74 -2.91
C LEU A 346 13.46 -2.26 -3.07
N ARG A 347 14.10 -2.48 -4.22
CA ARG A 347 15.44 -1.97 -4.51
C ARG A 347 15.51 -0.44 -4.51
N GLU A 348 14.39 0.25 -4.65
CA GLU A 348 14.33 1.71 -4.53
C GLU A 348 14.44 2.19 -3.06
N ALA A 349 13.89 1.41 -2.12
CA ALA A 349 13.88 1.75 -0.70
C ALA A 349 14.98 1.05 0.10
N ILE A 350 15.38 -0.16 -0.30
CA ILE A 350 16.35 -0.99 0.44
C ILE A 350 17.60 -1.21 -0.39
N ARG A 351 18.74 -0.82 0.16
CA ARG A 351 20.07 -1.18 -0.31
C ARG A 351 20.55 -2.37 0.50
N HIS A 352 20.87 -3.47 -0.19
CA HIS A 352 21.31 -4.73 0.43
C HIS A 352 22.51 -4.49 1.34
N ASP A 353 22.44 -5.03 2.58
CA ASP A 353 23.43 -4.89 3.66
C ASP A 353 23.78 -3.44 4.08
N GLU A 354 23.08 -2.43 3.55
CA GLU A 354 23.20 -1.04 3.98
C GLU A 354 21.99 -0.59 4.79
N THR A 355 20.76 -0.73 4.25
CA THR A 355 19.51 -0.33 4.89
C THR A 355 18.54 -1.48 5.16
N GLY A 356 18.93 -2.71 4.83
CA GLY A 356 18.21 -3.95 5.04
C GLY A 356 18.87 -5.09 4.29
N ARG A 357 18.32 -6.31 4.43
CA ARG A 357 18.75 -7.48 3.67
C ARG A 357 17.71 -7.85 2.63
N LEU A 358 18.13 -7.93 1.38
CA LEU A 358 17.32 -8.43 0.27
C LEU A 358 17.59 -9.92 0.07
N VAL A 359 16.52 -10.71 -0.09
CA VAL A 359 16.58 -12.15 -0.36
C VAL A 359 15.73 -12.45 -1.59
N ASP A 360 16.07 -13.45 -2.38
CA ASP A 360 15.19 -13.89 -3.47
C ASP A 360 13.81 -14.22 -2.92
N PHE A 361 12.76 -13.80 -3.64
CA PHE A 361 11.39 -13.94 -3.17
C PHE A 361 11.00 -15.41 -2.94
N PHE A 362 11.53 -16.32 -3.75
CA PHE A 362 11.22 -17.75 -3.71
C PHE A 362 12.20 -18.58 -2.86
N ASP A 363 13.28 -17.97 -2.37
CA ASP A 363 14.28 -18.64 -1.53
C ASP A 363 13.84 -18.70 -0.06
N VAL A 364 12.97 -19.66 0.25
CA VAL A 364 12.48 -19.90 1.62
C VAL A 364 13.61 -20.19 2.62
N PRO A 365 14.59 -21.06 2.30
CA PRO A 365 15.76 -21.25 3.17
C PRO A 365 16.60 -19.98 3.37
N GLY A 366 16.84 -19.22 2.31
CA GLY A 366 17.57 -17.96 2.38
C GLY A 366 16.85 -16.90 3.23
N LEU A 367 15.52 -16.84 3.16
CA LEU A 367 14.72 -15.99 4.06
C LEU A 367 14.93 -16.39 5.52
N ALA A 368 14.81 -17.68 5.83
CA ALA A 368 15.01 -18.18 7.20
C ALA A 368 16.41 -17.88 7.72
N ASP A 369 17.43 -18.08 6.87
CA ASP A 369 18.83 -17.82 7.21
C ASP A 369 19.06 -16.31 7.47
N ALA A 370 18.57 -15.43 6.60
CA ALA A 370 18.70 -13.97 6.75
C ALA A 370 18.06 -13.47 8.05
N VAL A 371 16.87 -13.97 8.40
CA VAL A 371 16.18 -13.64 9.66
C VAL A 371 16.99 -14.12 10.86
N CYS A 372 17.43 -15.39 10.87
CA CYS A 372 18.19 -15.97 11.98
C CYS A 372 19.52 -15.23 12.19
N ARG A 373 20.28 -14.94 11.12
CA ARG A 373 21.53 -14.17 11.22
C ARG A 373 21.34 -12.78 11.80
N LEU A 374 20.26 -12.09 11.46
CA LEU A 374 19.96 -10.80 12.07
C LEU A 374 19.59 -10.93 13.56
N LEU A 375 18.87 -11.99 13.95
CA LEU A 375 18.60 -12.26 15.36
C LEU A 375 19.87 -12.59 16.16
N GLU A 376 20.89 -13.18 15.52
CA GLU A 376 22.19 -13.51 16.10
C GLU A 376 23.13 -12.31 16.25
N SER A 377 23.00 -11.28 15.38
CA SER A 377 23.91 -10.13 15.32
C SER A 377 23.23 -8.83 15.77
N PRO A 378 23.30 -8.45 17.06
CA PRO A 378 22.80 -7.14 17.53
C PRO A 378 23.47 -5.97 16.79
N GLU A 379 24.76 -6.07 16.48
CA GLU A 379 25.52 -5.03 15.79
C GLU A 379 24.95 -4.77 14.38
N ASP A 380 24.70 -5.83 13.59
CA ASP A 380 24.08 -5.69 12.27
C ASP A 380 22.67 -5.10 12.37
N ARG A 381 21.86 -5.54 13.34
CA ARG A 381 20.52 -4.97 13.54
C ARG A 381 20.56 -3.48 13.82
N GLU A 382 21.44 -3.05 14.71
CA GLU A 382 21.59 -1.63 15.04
C GLU A 382 22.10 -0.81 13.86
N ARG A 383 23.08 -1.32 13.13
CA ARG A 383 23.64 -0.68 11.94
C ARG A 383 22.60 -0.52 10.85
N LEU A 384 21.94 -1.62 10.46
CA LEU A 384 20.93 -1.62 9.40
C LEU A 384 19.71 -0.79 9.78
N GLY A 385 19.19 -0.93 11.00
CA GLY A 385 18.06 -0.15 11.48
C GLY A 385 18.32 1.36 11.54
N ARG A 386 19.52 1.76 12.01
CA ARG A 386 19.95 3.17 12.01
C ARG A 386 20.04 3.73 10.58
N ASN A 387 20.64 2.98 9.66
CA ASN A 387 20.79 3.40 8.28
C ASN A 387 19.42 3.46 7.56
N ALA A 388 18.53 2.48 7.80
CA ALA A 388 17.17 2.48 7.29
C ALA A 388 16.40 3.73 7.73
N ARG A 389 16.48 4.09 9.02
CA ARG A 389 15.87 5.31 9.54
C ARG A 389 16.44 6.57 8.90
N LEU A 390 17.75 6.70 8.80
CA LEU A 390 18.40 7.84 8.15
C LEU A 390 17.96 7.97 6.69
N PHE A 391 17.82 6.85 5.97
CA PHE A 391 17.35 6.84 4.60
C PHE A 391 15.86 7.29 4.53
N ALA A 392 14.99 6.76 5.41
CA ALA A 392 13.59 7.16 5.49
C ALA A 392 13.44 8.67 5.77
N GLN A 393 14.22 9.23 6.71
CA GLN A 393 14.23 10.65 7.02
C GLN A 393 14.67 11.52 5.83
N ARG A 394 15.71 11.12 5.12
CA ARG A 394 16.27 11.90 3.99
C ARG A 394 15.40 11.86 2.73
N SER A 395 14.69 10.74 2.51
CA SER A 395 14.00 10.49 1.25
C SER A 395 12.47 10.54 1.35
N TYR A 396 11.91 10.22 2.52
CA TYR A 396 10.47 10.00 2.70
C TYR A 396 9.86 10.78 3.86
N ASP A 397 10.63 11.65 4.56
CA ASP A 397 10.05 12.45 5.63
C ASP A 397 8.90 13.31 5.12
N LEU A 398 7.78 13.21 5.83
CA LEU A 398 6.56 13.92 5.45
C LEU A 398 6.75 15.43 5.44
N LYS A 399 7.35 15.97 6.53
CA LYS A 399 7.33 17.40 6.80
C LYS A 399 8.38 18.16 6.00
N SER A 400 9.58 17.61 5.88
CA SER A 400 10.72 18.26 5.26
C SER A 400 10.96 17.90 3.79
N VAL A 401 10.40 16.74 3.33
CA VAL A 401 10.68 16.23 1.98
C VAL A 401 9.42 16.11 1.15
N CYS A 402 8.46 15.27 1.57
CA CYS A 402 7.37 14.86 0.69
C CYS A 402 6.28 15.93 0.56
N LEU A 403 5.77 16.44 1.67
CA LEU A 403 4.68 17.40 1.66
C LEU A 403 5.02 18.71 0.93
N PRO A 404 6.21 19.33 1.13
CA PRO A 404 6.60 20.49 0.35
C PRO A 404 6.60 20.23 -1.16
N ARG A 405 7.16 19.10 -1.59
CA ARG A 405 7.21 18.73 -3.02
C ARG A 405 5.83 18.42 -3.61
N GLN A 406 4.91 17.85 -2.83
CA GLN A 406 3.52 17.64 -3.25
C GLN A 406 2.79 18.99 -3.42
N ILE A 407 3.01 19.93 -2.51
CA ILE A 407 2.45 21.30 -2.62
C ILE A 407 2.98 22.01 -3.86
N ASP A 408 4.27 21.91 -4.13
CA ASP A 408 4.89 22.51 -5.31
C ASP A 408 4.35 21.87 -6.61
N TRP A 409 4.09 20.56 -6.61
CA TRP A 409 3.41 19.90 -7.73
C TRP A 409 2.00 20.47 -7.97
N ILE A 410 1.20 20.73 -6.92
CA ILE A 410 -0.12 21.38 -7.04
C ILE A 410 0.02 22.78 -7.66
N ARG A 411 1.02 23.56 -7.24
CA ARG A 411 1.30 24.89 -7.79
C ARG A 411 1.67 24.83 -9.27
N THR A 412 2.50 23.86 -9.65
CA THR A 412 2.89 23.61 -11.05
C THR A 412 1.69 23.22 -11.91
N LEU A 413 0.76 22.42 -11.37
CA LEU A 413 -0.48 22.08 -12.10
C LEU A 413 -1.35 23.32 -12.34
N ALA A 414 -1.41 24.24 -11.38
CA ALA A 414 -2.26 25.42 -11.44
C ALA A 414 -1.72 26.51 -12.39
N ALA A 415 -0.42 26.51 -12.66
CA ALA A 415 0.23 27.40 -13.63
C ALA A 415 -0.07 26.96 -15.08
#